data_74d0db72a142eaaa8a89428c9ad6601e
#
_entry.id   74d0db72a142eaaa8a89428c9ad6601e
#
_cell.length_a   1.000
_cell.length_b   1.000
_cell.length_c   1.000
_cell.angle_alpha   90.00
_cell.angle_beta   90.00
_cell.angle_gamma   90.00
#
_symmetry.space_group_name_H-M   'P 1'
#
loop_
_entity.id
_entity.type
_entity.pdbx_description
1 polymer ?
#
loop_
_entity_poly.entity_id
_entity_poly.type
_entity_poly.pdbx_seq_one_letter_code
_entity_poly.pdbx_strand_id
1 'polypeptide(L)'
;MGIAQDRFVAFVDMLAAHLDDHNATGTELAARMHLSRFHLDRILTSVAGETPARFRRRILLERAAYRLLTCDRTVLEVAIEAGYTSHEAFSRAFLRAYGVPPTAWRATPRRIQIDTPNGVHFHPPGSLRLPARTRVTAMDLLAMMVEHHIWLTGEMIERAARLADDQLDEPVGEDGKTLRRMLSRLVGQMDMWNRVIANQPYDWSVERHEDMAAMRERFAQVAPCFLTEVHDVVTGGRLDETFVSALHEPAKVFTYGGMIAHVLTFAAHRRTLVVLALDHHGVDELGWGDPMRWVAEPA
;
A
#
# COMPACT_ATOMS: atom_id res chain seq x y z
N MET A 1 -20.49 7.12 -4.94
CA MET A 1 -20.48 7.63 -3.55
C MET A 1 -21.33 8.89 -3.47
N GLY A 2 -21.98 9.20 -2.34
CA GLY A 2 -22.81 10.40 -2.22
C GLY A 2 -21.94 11.62 -1.89
N ILE A 3 -22.34 12.81 -2.38
CA ILE A 3 -21.64 14.10 -2.15
C ILE A 3 -21.29 14.34 -0.67
N ALA A 4 -22.13 13.88 0.27
CA ALA A 4 -21.87 14.01 1.71
C ALA A 4 -20.67 13.15 2.16
N GLN A 5 -20.51 11.95 1.60
CA GLN A 5 -19.40 11.05 1.90
C GLN A 5 -18.08 11.62 1.36
N ASP A 6 -18.07 12.15 0.15
CA ASP A 6 -16.87 12.76 -0.45
C ASP A 6 -16.41 13.98 0.37
N ARG A 7 -17.36 14.79 0.86
CA ARG A 7 -17.08 15.93 1.74
C ARG A 7 -16.57 15.49 3.12
N PHE A 8 -17.04 14.37 3.64
CA PHE A 8 -16.51 13.82 4.88
C PHE A 8 -15.05 13.39 4.71
N VAL A 9 -14.72 12.72 3.61
CA VAL A 9 -13.33 12.33 3.32
C VAL A 9 -12.44 13.56 3.19
N ALA A 10 -12.84 14.56 2.41
CA ALA A 10 -12.09 15.79 2.28
C ALA A 10 -11.90 16.53 3.62
N PHE A 11 -12.89 16.46 4.52
CA PHE A 11 -12.74 16.98 5.89
C PHE A 11 -11.69 16.21 6.69
N VAL A 12 -11.66 14.89 6.61
CA VAL A 12 -10.68 14.06 7.33
C VAL A 12 -9.26 14.34 6.80
N ASP A 13 -9.08 14.45 5.49
CA ASP A 13 -7.79 14.78 4.86
C ASP A 13 -7.30 16.17 5.30
N MET A 14 -8.20 17.17 5.25
CA MET A 14 -7.91 18.52 5.74
C MET A 14 -7.55 18.52 7.22
N LEU A 15 -8.27 17.76 8.05
CA LEU A 15 -7.98 17.66 9.49
C LEU A 15 -6.63 16.98 9.74
N ALA A 16 -6.29 15.94 8.99
CA ALA A 16 -5.00 15.26 9.09
C ALA A 16 -3.83 16.23 8.80
N ALA A 17 -3.95 17.02 7.73
CA ALA A 17 -2.94 18.01 7.36
C ALA A 17 -2.78 19.15 8.37
N HIS A 18 -3.80 19.43 9.19
CA HIS A 18 -3.83 20.55 10.14
C HIS A 18 -4.04 20.10 11.59
N LEU A 19 -3.67 18.89 11.93
CA LEU A 19 -3.90 18.34 13.27
C LEU A 19 -3.11 19.10 14.36
N ASP A 20 -1.99 19.73 13.99
CA ASP A 20 -1.13 20.53 14.87
C ASP A 20 -1.61 21.97 15.07
N ASP A 21 -2.62 22.41 14.33
CA ASP A 21 -3.22 23.72 14.52
C ASP A 21 -4.12 23.71 15.77
N HIS A 22 -3.53 24.01 16.93
CA HIS A 22 -4.18 23.87 18.23
C HIS A 22 -5.43 24.79 18.42
N ASN A 23 -5.49 25.86 17.65
CA ASN A 23 -6.52 26.90 17.78
C ASN A 23 -7.67 26.79 16.78
N ALA A 24 -7.64 25.79 15.88
CA ALA A 24 -8.65 25.66 14.83
C ALA A 24 -10.07 25.49 15.43
N THR A 25 -10.90 26.50 15.28
CA THR A 25 -12.31 26.49 15.67
C THR A 25 -13.18 25.78 14.65
N GLY A 26 -14.39 25.39 15.02
CA GLY A 26 -15.33 24.79 14.05
C GLY A 26 -15.68 25.73 12.88
N THR A 27 -15.60 27.04 13.08
CA THR A 27 -15.82 28.04 12.03
C THR A 27 -14.64 28.06 11.04
N GLU A 28 -13.41 28.01 11.54
CA GLU A 28 -12.20 27.94 10.70
C GLU A 28 -12.12 26.62 9.92
N LEU A 29 -12.47 25.50 10.54
CA LEU A 29 -12.55 24.22 9.85
C LEU A 29 -13.56 24.26 8.70
N ALA A 30 -14.72 24.89 8.92
CA ALA A 30 -15.72 25.07 7.87
C ALA A 30 -15.23 26.01 6.76
N ALA A 31 -14.55 27.10 7.10
CA ALA A 31 -13.99 28.05 6.14
C ALA A 31 -12.93 27.38 5.23
N ARG A 32 -12.06 26.54 5.78
CA ARG A 32 -11.08 25.74 5.02
C ARG A 32 -11.74 24.78 4.02
N MET A 33 -12.96 24.35 4.31
CA MET A 33 -13.78 23.49 3.44
C MET A 33 -14.66 24.30 2.47
N HIS A 34 -14.57 25.64 2.47
CA HIS A 34 -15.46 26.53 1.73
C HIS A 34 -16.96 26.28 2.05
N LEU A 35 -17.27 25.96 3.31
CA LEU A 35 -18.60 25.69 3.80
C LEU A 35 -18.98 26.65 4.95
N SER A 36 -20.28 26.86 5.15
CA SER A 36 -20.75 27.45 6.38
C SER A 36 -20.61 26.42 7.52
N ARG A 37 -20.39 26.91 8.76
CA ARG A 37 -20.31 26.07 9.96
C ARG A 37 -21.52 25.13 10.08
N PHE A 38 -22.71 25.67 9.88
CA PHE A 38 -23.96 24.91 9.96
C PHE A 38 -24.03 23.77 8.92
N HIS A 39 -23.55 24.02 7.70
CA HIS A 39 -23.53 23.03 6.64
C HIS A 39 -22.51 21.91 6.95
N LEU A 40 -21.33 22.26 7.43
CA LEU A 40 -20.31 21.27 7.85
C LEU A 40 -20.81 20.42 9.02
N ASP A 41 -21.41 21.07 10.06
CA ASP A 41 -21.97 20.37 11.23
C ASP A 41 -23.03 19.35 10.79
N ARG A 42 -23.92 19.71 9.85
CA ARG A 42 -24.96 18.83 9.34
C ARG A 42 -24.38 17.65 8.58
N ILE A 43 -23.39 17.88 7.70
CA ILE A 43 -22.74 16.80 6.93
C ILE A 43 -22.06 15.83 7.87
N LEU A 44 -21.20 16.30 8.77
CA LEU A 44 -20.46 15.43 9.65
C LEU A 44 -21.37 14.67 10.63
N THR A 45 -22.38 15.32 11.19
CA THR A 45 -23.33 14.64 12.06
C THR A 45 -24.08 13.54 11.33
N SER A 46 -24.45 13.76 10.06
CA SER A 46 -25.19 12.76 9.28
C SER A 46 -24.32 11.56 8.83
N VAL A 47 -23.03 11.80 8.54
CA VAL A 47 -22.12 10.76 8.00
C VAL A 47 -21.26 10.14 9.10
N ALA A 48 -20.78 10.96 10.04
CA ALA A 48 -19.82 10.54 11.06
C ALA A 48 -20.45 10.36 12.46
N GLY A 49 -21.69 10.78 12.66
CA GLY A 49 -22.37 10.71 13.96
C GLY A 49 -21.87 11.72 15.00
N GLU A 50 -20.99 12.64 14.63
CA GLU A 50 -20.42 13.64 15.54
C GLU A 50 -20.15 14.98 14.80
N THR A 51 -20.18 16.08 15.57
CA THR A 51 -19.84 17.40 15.01
C THR A 51 -18.34 17.55 14.74
N PRO A 52 -17.90 18.46 13.84
CA PRO A 52 -16.48 18.70 13.58
C PRO A 52 -15.64 18.95 14.82
N ALA A 53 -16.17 19.74 15.74
CA ALA A 53 -15.47 20.07 17.00
C ALA A 53 -15.33 18.85 17.91
N ARG A 54 -16.36 17.99 17.98
CA ARG A 54 -16.33 16.76 18.79
C ARG A 54 -15.40 15.75 18.15
N PHE A 55 -15.45 15.59 16.82
CA PHE A 55 -14.57 14.73 16.05
C PHE A 55 -13.10 15.11 16.30
N ARG A 56 -12.74 16.38 16.07
CA ARG A 56 -11.38 16.88 16.27
C ARG A 56 -10.90 16.68 17.71
N ARG A 57 -11.74 17.00 18.70
CA ARG A 57 -11.39 16.82 20.11
C ARG A 57 -11.09 15.37 20.46
N ARG A 58 -11.85 14.43 19.91
CA ARG A 58 -11.62 12.98 20.10
C ARG A 58 -10.28 12.57 19.50
N ILE A 59 -9.97 12.95 18.26
CA ILE A 59 -8.70 12.66 17.61
C ILE A 59 -7.52 13.25 18.41
N LEU A 60 -7.64 14.46 18.92
CA LEU A 60 -6.59 15.06 19.75
C LEU A 60 -6.41 14.36 21.10
N LEU A 61 -7.48 13.83 21.69
CA LEU A 61 -7.38 12.99 22.90
C LEU A 61 -6.70 11.66 22.62
N GLU A 62 -6.99 11.01 21.49
CA GLU A 62 -6.31 9.78 21.06
C GLU A 62 -4.82 10.03 20.82
N ARG A 63 -4.46 11.15 20.18
CA ARG A 63 -3.07 11.58 20.01
C ARG A 63 -2.39 11.84 21.36
N ALA A 64 -3.07 12.50 22.27
CA ALA A 64 -2.56 12.76 23.61
C ALA A 64 -2.32 11.47 24.39
N ALA A 65 -3.23 10.50 24.32
CA ALA A 65 -3.08 9.19 24.93
C ALA A 65 -1.85 8.44 24.40
N TYR A 66 -1.60 8.50 23.08
CA TYR A 66 -0.39 7.96 22.46
C TYR A 66 0.88 8.67 22.96
N ARG A 67 0.89 10.02 22.97
CA ARG A 67 2.06 10.81 23.41
C ARG A 67 2.40 10.60 24.88
N LEU A 68 1.40 10.43 25.74
CA LEU A 68 1.63 10.07 27.14
C LEU A 68 2.38 8.75 27.32
N LEU A 69 2.28 7.82 26.37
CA LEU A 69 2.97 6.51 26.40
C LEU A 69 4.35 6.53 25.77
N THR A 70 4.58 7.43 24.80
CA THR A 70 5.75 7.36 23.92
C THR A 70 6.72 8.52 24.05
N CYS A 71 6.37 9.57 24.80
CA CYS A 71 7.20 10.75 24.98
C CYS A 71 7.38 11.10 26.46
N ASP A 72 8.54 11.64 26.83
CA ASP A 72 8.86 12.10 28.18
C ASP A 72 8.27 13.48 28.53
N ARG A 73 7.34 13.98 27.70
CA ARG A 73 6.66 15.27 27.93
C ARG A 73 5.81 15.24 29.18
N THR A 74 5.70 16.39 29.85
CA THR A 74 4.82 16.54 31.00
C THR A 74 3.36 16.43 30.59
N VAL A 75 2.46 16.10 31.52
CA VAL A 75 1.02 16.06 31.25
C VAL A 75 0.49 17.42 30.80
N LEU A 76 1.09 18.51 31.31
CA LEU A 76 0.72 19.87 30.91
C LEU A 76 1.08 20.17 29.45
N GLU A 77 2.28 19.81 29.02
CA GLU A 77 2.69 19.97 27.61
C GLU A 77 1.78 19.19 26.66
N VAL A 78 1.47 17.94 27.01
CA VAL A 78 0.54 17.12 26.23
C VAL A 78 -0.88 17.73 26.22
N ALA A 79 -1.33 18.32 27.34
CA ALA A 79 -2.61 19.01 27.41
C ALA A 79 -2.69 20.23 26.48
N ILE A 80 -1.63 21.05 26.45
CA ILE A 80 -1.53 22.22 25.56
C ILE A 80 -1.57 21.78 24.09
N GLU A 81 -0.82 20.75 23.72
CA GLU A 81 -0.82 20.19 22.38
C GLU A 81 -2.16 19.57 21.96
N ALA A 82 -2.94 19.10 22.93
CA ALA A 82 -4.29 18.62 22.68
C ALA A 82 -5.34 19.77 22.66
N GLY A 83 -4.89 21.04 22.71
CA GLY A 83 -5.73 22.22 22.63
C GLY A 83 -6.45 22.57 23.93
N TYR A 84 -5.96 22.12 25.09
CA TYR A 84 -6.50 22.50 26.38
C TYR A 84 -5.72 23.64 27.01
N THR A 85 -6.42 24.56 27.63
CA THR A 85 -5.84 25.73 28.28
C THR A 85 -5.35 25.46 29.70
N SER A 86 -5.73 24.32 30.30
CA SER A 86 -5.26 23.92 31.64
C SER A 86 -5.14 22.41 31.79
N HIS A 87 -4.26 21.99 32.69
CA HIS A 87 -4.07 20.60 33.11
C HIS A 87 -5.36 19.98 33.64
N GLU A 88 -6.14 20.72 34.41
CA GLU A 88 -7.38 20.23 35.04
C GLU A 88 -8.47 19.99 34.00
N ALA A 89 -8.61 20.87 33.01
CA ALA A 89 -9.59 20.70 31.94
C ALA A 89 -9.26 19.47 31.09
N PHE A 90 -7.98 19.29 30.77
CA PHE A 90 -7.49 18.11 30.07
C PHE A 90 -7.73 16.85 30.89
N SER A 91 -7.30 16.83 32.16
CA SER A 91 -7.42 15.66 33.05
C SER A 91 -8.87 15.20 33.20
N ARG A 92 -9.82 16.13 33.34
CA ARG A 92 -11.26 15.80 33.38
C ARG A 92 -11.78 15.23 32.08
N ALA A 93 -11.34 15.78 30.93
CA ALA A 93 -11.74 15.28 29.63
C ALA A 93 -11.13 13.89 29.34
N PHE A 94 -9.87 13.69 29.69
CA PHE A 94 -9.15 12.43 29.55
C PHE A 94 -9.77 11.33 30.45
N LEU A 95 -10.05 11.65 31.72
CA LEU A 95 -10.71 10.71 32.66
C LEU A 95 -12.09 10.28 32.13
N ARG A 96 -12.88 11.22 31.58
CA ARG A 96 -14.18 10.87 30.96
C ARG A 96 -14.04 9.96 29.73
N ALA A 97 -12.98 10.13 28.94
CA ALA A 97 -12.77 9.38 27.72
C ALA A 97 -12.20 7.98 27.99
N TYR A 98 -11.29 7.86 28.95
CA TYR A 98 -10.50 6.64 29.16
C TYR A 98 -10.75 5.96 30.51
N GLY A 99 -11.54 6.57 31.40
CA GLY A 99 -11.86 6.02 32.73
C GLY A 99 -10.70 6.09 33.73
N VAL A 100 -9.55 6.64 33.36
CA VAL A 100 -8.36 6.82 34.22
C VAL A 100 -7.70 8.18 33.98
N PRO A 101 -7.05 8.79 35.00
CA PRO A 101 -6.35 10.05 34.83
C PRO A 101 -5.08 9.88 33.95
N PRO A 102 -4.57 10.96 33.31
CA PRO A 102 -3.40 10.93 32.44
C PRO A 102 -2.13 10.35 33.09
N THR A 103 -1.94 10.61 34.40
CA THR A 103 -0.81 10.10 35.18
C THR A 103 -0.83 8.58 35.33
N ALA A 104 -2.01 8.02 35.59
CA ALA A 104 -2.20 6.56 35.69
C ALA A 104 -2.11 5.88 34.32
N TRP A 105 -2.48 6.58 33.25
CA TRP A 105 -2.38 6.09 31.87
C TRP A 105 -0.94 5.73 31.49
N ARG A 106 0.04 6.56 31.87
CA ARG A 106 1.48 6.30 31.63
C ARG A 106 1.98 4.97 32.19
N ALA A 107 1.46 4.59 33.35
CA ALA A 107 1.91 3.39 34.04
C ALA A 107 1.29 2.10 33.48
N THR A 108 0.17 2.20 32.78
CA THR A 108 -0.58 1.03 32.30
C THR A 108 -1.10 1.29 30.89
N PRO A 109 -0.32 0.92 29.84
CA PRO A 109 -0.74 1.10 28.44
C PRO A 109 -2.07 0.41 28.15
N ARG A 110 -2.96 1.12 27.46
CA ARG A 110 -4.27 0.64 27.01
C ARG A 110 -4.52 1.03 25.57
N ARG A 111 -5.63 0.56 25.00
CA ARG A 111 -6.08 0.96 23.67
C ARG A 111 -6.32 2.47 23.61
N ILE A 112 -5.63 3.15 22.68
CA ILE A 112 -5.72 4.62 22.53
C ILE A 112 -6.99 5.07 21.80
N GLN A 113 -7.61 4.21 20.98
CA GLN A 113 -8.79 4.55 20.19
C GLN A 113 -10.03 4.62 21.11
N ILE A 114 -10.78 5.71 20.96
CA ILE A 114 -12.09 5.93 21.62
C ILE A 114 -13.17 5.43 20.68
N ASP A 115 -14.10 4.62 21.18
CA ASP A 115 -15.16 4.06 20.33
C ASP A 115 -15.98 5.15 19.65
N THR A 116 -16.16 4.98 18.34
CA THR A 116 -16.89 5.91 17.47
C THR A 116 -17.55 5.17 16.31
N PRO A 117 -18.77 5.59 15.86
CA PRO A 117 -19.47 4.92 14.78
C PRO A 117 -18.81 5.11 13.42
N ASN A 118 -17.96 6.14 13.23
CA ASN A 118 -17.33 6.43 11.94
C ASN A 118 -16.01 5.69 11.71
N GLY A 119 -15.43 5.05 12.71
CA GLY A 119 -14.20 4.25 12.62
C GLY A 119 -12.93 5.03 12.27
N VAL A 120 -12.97 6.38 12.24
CA VAL A 120 -11.79 7.21 12.01
C VAL A 120 -11.08 7.45 13.34
N HIS A 121 -9.80 7.13 13.41
CA HIS A 121 -8.99 7.23 14.61
C HIS A 121 -7.65 7.90 14.33
N PHE A 122 -7.01 8.42 15.38
CA PHE A 122 -5.61 8.80 15.31
C PHE A 122 -4.76 7.56 15.05
N HIS A 123 -3.85 7.67 14.07
CA HIS A 123 -2.88 6.63 13.73
C HIS A 123 -1.46 7.16 13.96
N PRO A 124 -0.68 6.57 14.89
CA PRO A 124 0.71 6.97 15.09
C PRO A 124 1.56 6.84 13.82
N PRO A 125 2.57 7.68 13.61
CA PRO A 125 3.03 8.77 14.50
C PRO A 125 2.28 10.08 14.37
N GLY A 126 1.46 10.31 13.37
CA GLY A 126 0.82 11.61 13.18
C GLY A 126 -0.28 11.68 12.11
N SER A 127 -0.85 10.56 11.69
CA SER A 127 -1.91 10.50 10.69
C SER A 127 -3.28 10.12 11.28
N LEU A 128 -4.29 9.98 10.43
CA LEU A 128 -5.60 9.43 10.79
C LEU A 128 -5.80 8.08 10.13
N ARG A 129 -6.32 7.12 10.91
CA ARG A 129 -6.78 5.85 10.37
C ARG A 129 -8.21 6.02 9.87
N LEU A 130 -8.40 5.80 8.58
CA LEU A 130 -9.72 5.76 7.95
C LEU A 130 -10.31 4.36 8.05
N PRO A 131 -11.65 4.22 8.14
CA PRO A 131 -12.28 2.93 7.95
C PRO A 131 -12.05 2.46 6.51
N ALA A 132 -11.87 1.16 6.33
CA ALA A 132 -11.78 0.59 4.99
C ALA A 132 -13.07 0.89 4.21
N ARG A 133 -12.93 1.51 3.03
CA ARG A 133 -14.07 1.82 2.14
C ARG A 133 -14.65 0.57 1.52
N THR A 134 -13.79 -0.41 1.26
CA THR A 134 -14.12 -1.73 0.74
C THR A 134 -13.42 -2.79 1.57
N ARG A 135 -14.07 -3.92 1.72
CA ARG A 135 -13.43 -5.07 2.37
C ARG A 135 -12.45 -5.69 1.38
N VAL A 136 -11.16 -5.62 1.69
CA VAL A 136 -10.12 -6.30 0.93
C VAL A 136 -10.04 -7.75 1.41
N THR A 137 -10.18 -8.69 0.50
CA THR A 137 -10.01 -10.12 0.74
C THR A 137 -8.56 -10.56 0.48
N ALA A 138 -8.21 -11.79 0.86
CA ALA A 138 -6.91 -12.36 0.49
C ALA A 138 -6.75 -12.49 -1.03
N MET A 139 -7.85 -12.65 -1.75
CA MET A 139 -7.88 -12.73 -3.21
C MET A 139 -7.58 -11.38 -3.85
N ASP A 140 -8.17 -10.29 -3.33
CA ASP A 140 -7.86 -8.94 -3.79
C ASP A 140 -6.38 -8.60 -3.56
N LEU A 141 -5.83 -9.03 -2.39
CA LEU A 141 -4.41 -8.84 -2.11
C LEU A 141 -3.53 -9.58 -3.12
N LEU A 142 -3.86 -10.83 -3.48
CA LEU A 142 -3.11 -11.58 -4.47
C LEU A 142 -3.21 -10.93 -5.85
N ALA A 143 -4.39 -10.47 -6.26
CA ALA A 143 -4.56 -9.73 -7.51
C ALA A 143 -3.67 -8.48 -7.54
N MET A 144 -3.68 -7.66 -6.49
CA MET A 144 -2.80 -6.50 -6.36
C MET A 144 -1.31 -6.86 -6.49
N MET A 145 -0.88 -7.98 -5.91
CA MET A 145 0.52 -8.43 -6.03
C MET A 145 0.90 -8.80 -7.46
N VAL A 146 -0.01 -9.43 -8.20
CA VAL A 146 0.19 -9.79 -9.63
C VAL A 146 0.17 -8.53 -10.50
N GLU A 147 -0.77 -7.63 -10.29
CA GLU A 147 -0.86 -6.35 -11.01
C GLU A 147 0.39 -5.50 -10.80
N HIS A 148 0.86 -5.39 -9.57
CA HIS A 148 2.12 -4.71 -9.27
C HIS A 148 3.33 -5.38 -9.94
N HIS A 149 3.38 -6.72 -9.96
CA HIS A 149 4.45 -7.44 -10.67
C HIS A 149 4.46 -7.10 -12.16
N ILE A 150 3.31 -7.10 -12.80
CA ILE A 150 3.15 -6.77 -14.23
C ILE A 150 3.51 -5.31 -14.47
N TRP A 151 2.94 -4.38 -13.73
CA TRP A 151 3.21 -2.95 -13.85
C TRP A 151 4.72 -2.66 -13.74
N LEU A 152 5.36 -3.14 -12.68
CA LEU A 152 6.78 -2.85 -12.44
C LEU A 152 7.68 -3.49 -13.51
N THR A 153 7.33 -4.68 -14.01
CA THR A 153 8.07 -5.31 -15.11
C THR A 153 7.96 -4.48 -16.40
N GLY A 154 6.77 -3.95 -16.70
CA GLY A 154 6.56 -3.05 -17.83
C GLY A 154 7.38 -1.77 -17.70
N GLU A 155 7.34 -1.13 -16.54
CA GLU A 155 8.13 0.07 -16.25
C GLU A 155 9.65 -0.15 -16.42
N MET A 156 10.15 -1.32 -16.00
CA MET A 156 11.56 -1.69 -16.20
C MET A 156 11.91 -1.84 -17.68
N ILE A 157 11.04 -2.47 -18.47
CA ILE A 157 11.23 -2.64 -19.92
C ILE A 157 11.26 -1.27 -20.61
N GLU A 158 10.33 -0.37 -20.27
CA GLU A 158 10.26 0.98 -20.86
C GLU A 158 11.52 1.81 -20.55
N ARG A 159 12.09 1.67 -19.38
CA ARG A 159 13.31 2.38 -18.99
C ARG A 159 14.55 1.75 -19.64
N ALA A 160 14.64 0.42 -19.64
CA ALA A 160 15.72 -0.28 -20.28
C ALA A 160 15.77 0.01 -21.80
N ALA A 161 14.63 0.24 -22.44
CA ALA A 161 14.57 0.61 -23.85
C ALA A 161 15.24 1.96 -24.21
N ARG A 162 15.63 2.75 -23.21
CA ARG A 162 16.38 4.00 -23.39
C ARG A 162 17.90 3.79 -23.44
N LEU A 163 18.37 2.61 -23.05
CA LEU A 163 19.77 2.24 -23.01
C LEU A 163 20.25 1.69 -24.37
N ALA A 164 21.53 1.84 -24.62
CA ALA A 164 22.16 1.24 -25.79
C ALA A 164 22.34 -0.27 -25.61
N ASP A 165 22.50 -1.00 -26.72
CA ASP A 165 22.62 -2.46 -26.69
C ASP A 165 23.82 -2.95 -25.88
N ASP A 166 24.95 -2.25 -25.93
CA ASP A 166 26.16 -2.56 -25.19
C ASP A 166 25.91 -2.43 -23.67
N GLN A 167 25.14 -1.42 -23.23
CA GLN A 167 24.74 -1.26 -21.83
C GLN A 167 23.75 -2.36 -21.39
N LEU A 168 22.82 -2.75 -22.27
CA LEU A 168 21.86 -3.82 -21.99
C LEU A 168 22.53 -5.19 -21.86
N ASP A 169 23.65 -5.39 -22.55
CA ASP A 169 24.39 -6.65 -22.59
C ASP A 169 25.67 -6.63 -21.72
N GLU A 170 25.90 -5.54 -20.98
CA GLU A 170 26.96 -5.48 -19.99
C GLU A 170 26.67 -6.42 -18.81
N PRO A 171 27.62 -7.31 -18.44
CA PRO A 171 27.46 -8.18 -17.28
C PRO A 171 27.37 -7.39 -15.98
N VAL A 172 26.33 -7.62 -15.18
CA VAL A 172 26.11 -6.96 -13.88
C VAL A 172 26.23 -7.96 -12.75
N GLY A 173 26.97 -7.59 -11.71
CA GLY A 173 27.18 -8.42 -10.53
C GLY A 173 28.07 -9.65 -10.75
N GLU A 174 28.20 -10.46 -9.70
CA GLU A 174 29.08 -11.64 -9.71
C GLU A 174 28.58 -12.77 -10.63
N ASP A 175 27.27 -12.85 -10.84
CA ASP A 175 26.65 -13.88 -11.70
C ASP A 175 26.82 -13.63 -13.19
N GLY A 176 27.36 -12.48 -13.61
CA GLY A 176 27.57 -12.11 -15.02
C GLY A 176 26.28 -12.04 -15.85
N LYS A 177 25.12 -11.83 -15.22
CA LYS A 177 23.85 -11.67 -15.91
C LYS A 177 23.73 -10.27 -16.50
N THR A 178 23.18 -10.18 -17.70
CA THR A 178 22.93 -8.89 -18.35
C THR A 178 21.52 -8.39 -18.06
N LEU A 179 21.32 -7.07 -18.16
CA LEU A 179 20.00 -6.46 -17.97
C LEU A 179 18.98 -7.03 -18.94
N ARG A 180 19.34 -7.17 -20.23
CA ARG A 180 18.51 -7.78 -21.27
C ARG A 180 18.06 -9.19 -20.86
N ARG A 181 18.98 -10.03 -20.42
CA ARG A 181 18.71 -11.40 -20.02
C ARG A 181 17.80 -11.49 -18.81
N MET A 182 17.99 -10.63 -17.80
CA MET A 182 17.15 -10.58 -16.62
C MET A 182 15.71 -10.18 -16.95
N LEU A 183 15.52 -9.19 -17.82
CA LEU A 183 14.20 -8.77 -18.29
C LEU A 183 13.53 -9.85 -19.14
N SER A 184 14.26 -10.42 -20.11
CA SER A 184 13.75 -11.53 -20.94
C SER A 184 13.26 -12.69 -20.07
N ARG A 185 13.95 -12.98 -18.96
CA ARG A 185 13.54 -14.03 -18.04
C ARG A 185 12.27 -13.67 -17.24
N LEU A 186 12.07 -12.43 -16.85
CA LEU A 186 10.83 -12.00 -16.20
C LEU A 186 9.62 -12.20 -17.11
N VAL A 187 9.74 -11.80 -18.38
CA VAL A 187 8.67 -11.95 -19.37
C VAL A 187 8.46 -13.43 -19.73
N GLY A 188 9.55 -14.14 -20.02
CA GLY A 188 9.48 -15.55 -20.40
C GLY A 188 8.96 -16.46 -19.31
N GLN A 189 9.18 -16.12 -18.05
CA GLN A 189 8.61 -16.87 -16.92
C GLN A 189 7.09 -16.75 -16.87
N MET A 190 6.52 -15.57 -17.12
CA MET A 190 5.06 -15.43 -17.24
C MET A 190 4.50 -16.25 -18.42
N ASP A 191 5.14 -16.20 -19.59
CA ASP A 191 4.75 -17.00 -20.77
C ASP A 191 4.76 -18.50 -20.46
N MET A 192 5.82 -18.98 -19.83
CA MET A 192 5.93 -20.39 -19.42
C MET A 192 4.77 -20.80 -18.52
N TRP A 193 4.44 -19.98 -17.52
CA TRP A 193 3.37 -20.31 -16.59
C TRP A 193 1.97 -20.18 -17.21
N ASN A 194 1.75 -19.25 -18.15
CA ASN A 194 0.52 -19.23 -18.94
C ASN A 194 0.31 -20.58 -19.65
N ARG A 195 1.36 -21.11 -20.24
CA ARG A 195 1.31 -22.43 -20.91
C ARG A 195 1.04 -23.58 -19.94
N VAL A 196 1.63 -23.55 -18.75
CA VAL A 196 1.38 -24.56 -17.71
C VAL A 196 -0.07 -24.57 -17.28
N ILE A 197 -0.65 -23.38 -16.99
CA ILE A 197 -2.05 -23.25 -16.56
C ILE A 197 -3.00 -23.68 -17.68
N ALA A 198 -2.70 -23.31 -18.93
CA ALA A 198 -3.47 -23.68 -20.11
C ALA A 198 -3.21 -25.13 -20.59
N ASN A 199 -2.44 -25.93 -19.85
CA ASN A 199 -2.06 -27.30 -20.18
C ASN A 199 -1.44 -27.41 -21.59
N GLN A 200 -0.59 -26.45 -21.96
CA GLN A 200 0.13 -26.40 -23.24
C GLN A 200 1.59 -26.83 -23.05
N PRO A 201 2.27 -27.30 -24.13
CA PRO A 201 3.69 -27.58 -24.08
C PRO A 201 4.51 -26.37 -23.67
N TYR A 202 5.45 -26.57 -22.76
CA TYR A 202 6.38 -25.55 -22.27
C TYR A 202 7.77 -26.15 -22.03
N ASP A 203 8.78 -25.30 -21.96
CA ASP A 203 10.15 -25.64 -21.55
C ASP A 203 10.71 -24.63 -20.56
N TRP A 204 11.88 -24.90 -19.99
CA TRP A 204 12.59 -24.00 -19.07
C TRP A 204 13.39 -22.91 -19.80
N SER A 205 13.50 -22.99 -21.12
CA SER A 205 14.24 -22.04 -21.95
C SER A 205 13.43 -20.77 -22.12
N VAL A 206 13.20 -20.07 -21.01
CA VAL A 206 12.37 -18.85 -20.94
C VAL A 206 13.09 -17.60 -21.42
N GLU A 207 14.43 -17.63 -21.46
CA GLU A 207 15.26 -16.51 -21.89
C GLU A 207 15.40 -16.51 -23.41
N ARG A 208 15.19 -15.33 -24.02
CA ARG A 208 15.41 -15.12 -25.44
C ARG A 208 16.39 -13.98 -25.64
N HIS A 209 17.27 -14.09 -26.58
CA HIS A 209 18.05 -12.95 -27.05
C HIS A 209 17.20 -12.20 -28.09
N GLU A 210 16.58 -11.12 -27.63
CA GLU A 210 15.65 -10.28 -28.40
C GLU A 210 15.97 -8.81 -28.15
N ASP A 211 15.68 -7.96 -29.13
CA ASP A 211 15.76 -6.52 -28.90
C ASP A 211 14.64 -6.01 -27.99
N MET A 212 14.74 -4.77 -27.53
CA MET A 212 13.77 -4.22 -26.58
C MET A 212 12.39 -4.01 -27.20
N ALA A 213 12.28 -3.83 -28.51
CA ALA A 213 11.00 -3.69 -29.19
C ALA A 213 10.25 -5.04 -29.22
N ALA A 214 10.94 -6.11 -29.59
CA ALA A 214 10.40 -7.46 -29.55
C ALA A 214 10.04 -7.91 -28.12
N MET A 215 10.86 -7.56 -27.14
CA MET A 215 10.56 -7.84 -25.72
C MET A 215 9.31 -7.12 -25.25
N ARG A 216 9.14 -5.85 -25.62
CA ARG A 216 7.95 -5.05 -25.32
C ARG A 216 6.70 -5.66 -25.93
N GLU A 217 6.77 -6.05 -27.20
CA GLU A 217 5.66 -6.70 -27.89
C GLU A 217 5.28 -8.03 -27.23
N ARG A 218 6.27 -8.87 -26.91
CA ARG A 218 6.04 -10.11 -26.19
C ARG A 218 5.43 -9.87 -24.82
N PHE A 219 5.91 -8.89 -24.06
CA PHE A 219 5.36 -8.52 -22.76
C PHE A 219 3.90 -8.08 -22.88
N ALA A 220 3.55 -7.25 -23.86
CA ALA A 220 2.18 -6.79 -24.09
C ALA A 220 1.20 -7.93 -24.38
N GLN A 221 1.66 -9.06 -24.91
CA GLN A 221 0.85 -10.26 -25.14
C GLN A 221 0.78 -11.15 -23.89
N VAL A 222 1.92 -11.34 -23.21
CA VAL A 222 2.07 -12.33 -22.14
C VAL A 222 1.46 -11.83 -20.83
N ALA A 223 1.64 -10.56 -20.49
CA ALA A 223 1.27 -10.02 -19.18
C ALA A 223 -0.26 -10.01 -18.92
N PRO A 224 -1.12 -9.56 -19.87
CA PRO A 224 -2.58 -9.65 -19.69
C PRO A 224 -3.07 -11.09 -19.58
N CYS A 225 -2.46 -12.02 -20.33
CA CYS A 225 -2.77 -13.43 -20.25
C CYS A 225 -2.44 -13.98 -18.86
N PHE A 226 -1.26 -13.65 -18.31
CA PHE A 226 -0.85 -14.09 -16.98
C PHE A 226 -1.79 -13.55 -15.89
N LEU A 227 -2.21 -12.29 -15.97
CA LEU A 227 -3.17 -11.71 -15.03
C LEU A 227 -4.52 -12.47 -15.08
N THR A 228 -5.02 -12.75 -16.28
CA THR A 228 -6.28 -13.47 -16.48
C THR A 228 -6.20 -14.89 -15.95
N GLU A 229 -5.16 -15.64 -16.30
CA GLU A 229 -4.99 -17.02 -15.87
C GLU A 229 -4.85 -17.13 -14.34
N VAL A 230 -4.09 -16.24 -13.70
CA VAL A 230 -4.00 -16.21 -12.24
C VAL A 230 -5.35 -15.86 -11.62
N HIS A 231 -6.06 -14.88 -12.17
CA HIS A 231 -7.39 -14.52 -11.69
C HIS A 231 -8.37 -15.70 -11.76
N ASP A 232 -8.35 -16.45 -12.86
CA ASP A 232 -9.24 -17.61 -13.06
C ASP A 232 -8.89 -18.77 -12.14
N VAL A 233 -7.62 -19.02 -11.88
CA VAL A 233 -7.17 -20.00 -10.88
C VAL A 233 -7.68 -19.62 -9.49
N VAL A 234 -7.59 -18.33 -9.15
CA VAL A 234 -7.93 -17.81 -7.83
C VAL A 234 -9.46 -17.81 -7.62
N THR A 235 -10.22 -17.24 -8.55
CA THR A 235 -11.68 -17.15 -8.46
C THR A 235 -12.36 -18.49 -8.63
N GLY A 236 -11.75 -19.39 -9.41
CA GLY A 236 -12.20 -20.79 -9.57
C GLY A 236 -11.90 -21.70 -8.39
N GLY A 237 -11.18 -21.21 -7.35
CA GLY A 237 -10.82 -22.01 -6.19
C GLY A 237 -9.79 -23.12 -6.50
N ARG A 238 -8.97 -22.93 -7.54
CA ARG A 238 -8.05 -23.95 -8.08
C ARG A 238 -6.62 -23.86 -7.54
N LEU A 239 -6.39 -23.15 -6.43
CA LEU A 239 -5.04 -22.94 -5.87
C LEU A 239 -4.37 -24.26 -5.40
N ASP A 240 -5.14 -25.25 -5.04
CA ASP A 240 -4.69 -26.58 -4.59
C ASP A 240 -4.65 -27.63 -5.71
N GLU A 241 -5.12 -27.29 -6.92
CA GLU A 241 -4.94 -28.16 -8.09
C GLU A 241 -3.44 -28.37 -8.37
N THR A 242 -3.10 -29.59 -8.72
CA THR A 242 -1.71 -30.04 -8.92
C THR A 242 -1.39 -30.30 -10.38
N PHE A 243 -0.15 -30.04 -10.73
CA PHE A 243 0.44 -30.48 -11.99
C PHE A 243 1.80 -31.15 -11.76
N VAL A 244 2.20 -32.02 -12.67
CA VAL A 244 3.49 -32.72 -12.62
C VAL A 244 4.47 -32.04 -13.57
N SER A 245 5.57 -31.55 -13.05
CA SER A 245 6.67 -31.06 -13.90
C SER A 245 7.61 -32.21 -14.26
N ALA A 246 7.50 -32.66 -15.47
CA ALA A 246 8.39 -33.67 -16.05
C ALA A 246 9.79 -33.15 -16.35
N LEU A 247 10.03 -31.84 -16.26
CA LEU A 247 11.34 -31.21 -16.45
C LEU A 247 12.26 -31.34 -15.22
N HIS A 248 11.74 -31.90 -14.11
CA HIS A 248 12.54 -32.25 -12.93
C HIS A 248 12.89 -33.74 -12.97
N GLU A 249 14.10 -34.09 -12.57
CA GLU A 249 14.52 -35.45 -12.35
C GLU A 249 14.90 -35.69 -10.86
N PRO A 250 14.09 -36.44 -10.10
CA PRO A 250 12.80 -37.04 -10.45
C PRO A 250 11.70 -36.00 -10.68
N ALA A 251 10.66 -36.35 -11.43
CA ALA A 251 9.47 -35.50 -11.65
C ALA A 251 8.87 -35.04 -10.32
N LYS A 252 8.48 -33.75 -10.27
CA LYS A 252 7.94 -33.11 -9.05
C LYS A 252 6.50 -32.65 -9.27
N VAL A 253 5.72 -32.76 -8.21
CA VAL A 253 4.33 -32.28 -8.18
C VAL A 253 4.31 -30.88 -7.54
N PHE A 254 3.63 -29.96 -8.19
CA PHE A 254 3.41 -28.60 -7.71
C PHE A 254 1.92 -28.27 -7.70
N THR A 255 1.51 -27.31 -6.86
CA THR A 255 0.17 -26.72 -6.89
C THR A 255 0.21 -25.41 -7.66
N TYR A 256 -0.94 -24.97 -8.23
CA TYR A 256 -1.04 -23.64 -8.84
C TYR A 256 -0.77 -22.53 -7.84
N GLY A 257 -1.26 -22.66 -6.59
CA GLY A 257 -0.94 -21.69 -5.53
C GLY A 257 0.56 -21.62 -5.22
N GLY A 258 1.23 -22.77 -5.13
CA GLY A 258 2.69 -22.84 -4.95
C GLY A 258 3.45 -22.21 -6.11
N MET A 259 2.99 -22.43 -7.34
CA MET A 259 3.55 -21.83 -8.55
C MET A 259 3.40 -20.30 -8.54
N ILE A 260 2.20 -19.76 -8.23
CA ILE A 260 1.96 -18.31 -8.16
C ILE A 260 2.85 -17.68 -7.08
N ALA A 261 2.93 -18.29 -5.90
CA ALA A 261 3.80 -17.82 -4.82
C ALA A 261 5.28 -17.83 -5.25
N HIS A 262 5.73 -18.88 -5.96
CA HIS A 262 7.08 -18.94 -6.50
C HIS A 262 7.35 -17.81 -7.52
N VAL A 263 6.43 -17.59 -8.46
CA VAL A 263 6.59 -16.53 -9.47
C VAL A 263 6.76 -15.18 -8.79
N LEU A 264 5.86 -14.83 -7.88
CA LEU A 264 5.86 -13.52 -7.23
C LEU A 264 7.12 -13.29 -6.37
N THR A 265 7.55 -14.31 -5.61
CA THR A 265 8.72 -14.19 -4.72
C THR A 265 10.04 -14.19 -5.50
N PHE A 266 10.22 -15.09 -6.47
CA PHE A 266 11.42 -15.13 -7.29
C PHE A 266 11.52 -13.94 -8.25
N ALA A 267 10.40 -13.49 -8.79
CA ALA A 267 10.37 -12.28 -9.59
C ALA A 267 10.73 -11.03 -8.77
N ALA A 268 10.32 -10.94 -7.49
CA ALA A 268 10.71 -9.84 -6.62
C ALA A 268 12.24 -9.73 -6.49
N HIS A 269 12.92 -10.87 -6.25
CA HIS A 269 14.38 -10.90 -6.22
C HIS A 269 15.00 -10.43 -7.56
N ARG A 270 14.49 -10.92 -8.69
CA ARG A 270 14.99 -10.53 -10.03
C ARG A 270 14.72 -9.05 -10.33
N ARG A 271 13.55 -8.53 -9.96
CA ARG A 271 13.25 -7.10 -10.12
C ARG A 271 14.23 -6.22 -9.36
N THR A 272 14.62 -6.61 -8.15
CA THR A 272 15.65 -5.89 -7.39
C THR A 272 16.98 -5.83 -8.16
N LEU A 273 17.41 -6.95 -8.77
CA LEU A 273 18.62 -6.97 -9.58
C LEU A 273 18.50 -6.10 -10.83
N VAL A 274 17.33 -6.09 -11.47
CA VAL A 274 17.06 -5.21 -12.64
C VAL A 274 17.12 -3.74 -12.23
N VAL A 275 16.53 -3.36 -11.10
CA VAL A 275 16.60 -1.97 -10.58
C VAL A 275 18.04 -1.56 -10.35
N LEU A 276 18.83 -2.39 -9.69
CA LEU A 276 20.26 -2.13 -9.46
C LEU A 276 21.05 -1.98 -10.76
N ALA A 277 20.73 -2.79 -11.79
CA ALA A 277 21.35 -2.67 -13.09
C ALA A 277 20.94 -1.39 -13.84
N LEU A 278 19.69 -0.96 -13.72
CA LEU A 278 19.21 0.31 -14.26
C LEU A 278 19.90 1.50 -13.57
N ASP A 279 19.97 1.48 -12.23
CA ASP A 279 20.67 2.49 -11.43
C ASP A 279 22.15 2.61 -11.84
N HIS A 280 22.83 1.48 -12.09
CA HIS A 280 24.21 1.46 -12.56
C HIS A 280 24.39 2.24 -13.86
N HIS A 281 23.41 2.22 -14.73
CA HIS A 281 23.40 2.98 -15.98
C HIS A 281 22.74 4.37 -15.86
N GLY A 282 22.51 4.87 -14.63
CA GLY A 282 21.97 6.21 -14.38
C GLY A 282 20.46 6.33 -14.58
N VAL A 283 19.72 5.23 -14.55
CA VAL A 283 18.25 5.19 -14.64
C VAL A 283 17.68 4.85 -13.26
N ASP A 284 17.54 5.86 -12.39
CA ASP A 284 17.19 5.75 -10.97
C ASP A 284 15.72 6.12 -10.64
N GLU A 285 14.92 6.47 -11.64
CA GLU A 285 13.53 7.00 -11.50
C GLU A 285 12.56 6.01 -10.82
N LEU A 286 12.84 4.71 -10.85
CA LEU A 286 11.96 3.68 -10.29
C LEU A 286 12.08 3.55 -8.76
N GLY A 287 13.16 4.08 -8.17
CA GLY A 287 13.52 3.73 -6.80
C GLY A 287 13.58 2.21 -6.66
N TRP A 288 13.05 1.66 -5.56
CA TRP A 288 13.02 0.21 -5.33
C TRP A 288 11.78 -0.49 -5.87
N GLY A 289 10.93 0.22 -6.66
CA GLY A 289 9.65 -0.33 -7.14
C GLY A 289 8.68 -0.62 -5.99
N ASP A 290 8.58 0.32 -5.03
CA ASP A 290 7.76 0.17 -3.82
C ASP A 290 6.28 0.02 -4.15
N PRO A 291 5.62 -1.10 -3.75
CA PRO A 291 4.18 -1.28 -3.91
C PRO A 291 3.34 -0.18 -3.26
N MET A 292 3.81 0.43 -2.17
CA MET A 292 3.07 1.52 -1.50
C MET A 292 3.00 2.77 -2.37
N ARG A 293 4.06 3.07 -3.12
CA ARG A 293 4.06 4.17 -4.09
C ARG A 293 3.09 3.90 -5.23
N TRP A 294 3.10 2.69 -5.77
CA TRP A 294 2.18 2.27 -6.84
C TRP A 294 0.70 2.34 -6.41
N VAL A 295 0.37 1.94 -5.18
CA VAL A 295 -1.00 2.03 -4.64
C VAL A 295 -1.43 3.48 -4.39
N ALA A 296 -0.48 4.36 -4.01
CA ALA A 296 -0.77 5.77 -3.74
C ALA A 296 -0.97 6.63 -5.00
N GLU A 297 -0.39 6.21 -6.12
CA GLU A 297 -0.48 6.86 -7.43
C GLU A 297 -1.29 5.96 -8.41
N PRO A 298 -2.62 5.86 -8.25
CA PRO A 298 -3.42 5.06 -9.19
C PRO A 298 -3.32 5.69 -10.58
N ALA A 299 -3.07 4.85 -11.59
CA ALA A 299 -2.94 5.23 -12.99
C ALA A 299 -4.22 5.85 -13.55
#